data_510862a3280326818d5f1f70db57ed01
#
_entry.id   510862a3280326818d5f1f70db57ed01
#
_cell.length_a   1.000
_cell.length_b   1.000
_cell.length_c   1.000
_cell.angle_alpha   90.00
_cell.angle_beta   90.00
_cell.angle_gamma   90.00
#
_symmetry.space_group_name_H-M   'P 1'
#
loop_
_entity.id
_entity.type
_entity.pdbx_description
1 polymer ?
#
loop_
_entity_poly.entity_id
_entity_poly.type
_entity_poly.pdbx_seq_one_letter_code
_entity_poly.pdbx_strand_id
1 'polypeptide(L)'
;MSALKIKICGLRRREDIGYINRWCPDYAGFILSGGFKRSAAFDDFRGLRDMLDSEIKSVGVFVNEPLESLARYCDMLDVIQLHGDEDAEYIEKLRG
;
A
#
# COMPACT_ATOMS: atom_id res chain seq x y z
N MET A 1 17.70 -20.39 -5.11
CA MET A 1 17.16 -19.33 -4.48
C MET A 1 17.14 -18.08 -5.33
N SER A 2 16.05 -17.52 -5.45
CA SER A 2 15.86 -16.38 -6.33
C SER A 2 15.94 -15.05 -5.56
N ALA A 3 16.57 -14.03 -6.16
CA ALA A 3 16.55 -12.69 -5.67
C ALA A 3 15.30 -11.94 -6.12
N LEU A 4 14.44 -12.60 -6.91
CA LEU A 4 13.22 -11.99 -7.42
C LEU A 4 12.22 -11.73 -6.31
N LYS A 5 11.66 -10.53 -6.30
CA LYS A 5 10.61 -10.17 -5.37
C LYS A 5 9.31 -9.96 -6.11
N ILE A 6 8.21 -10.38 -5.50
CA ILE A 6 6.89 -10.32 -6.13
C ILE A 6 5.99 -9.40 -5.32
N LYS A 7 5.35 -8.46 -6.01
CA LYS A 7 4.34 -7.58 -5.44
C LYS A 7 3.02 -7.79 -6.17
N ILE A 8 1.94 -7.96 -5.42
CA ILE A 8 0.59 -8.01 -5.98
C ILE A 8 -0.13 -6.75 -5.53
N CYS A 9 -0.66 -5.99 -6.48
CA CYS A 9 -1.22 -4.68 -6.22
C CYS A 9 -2.73 -4.64 -6.52
N GLY A 10 -3.41 -3.63 -5.97
CA GLY A 10 -4.83 -3.44 -6.22
C GLY A 10 -5.74 -4.24 -5.31
N LEU A 11 -5.26 -4.63 -4.14
CA LEU A 11 -6.05 -5.38 -3.17
C LEU A 11 -7.09 -4.47 -2.53
N ARG A 12 -8.33 -4.93 -2.45
CA ARG A 12 -9.39 -4.12 -1.85
C ARG A 12 -10.49 -4.95 -1.18
N ARG A 13 -10.45 -6.27 -1.26
CA ARG A 13 -11.47 -7.14 -0.68
C ARG A 13 -10.85 -8.14 0.27
N ARG A 14 -11.65 -8.62 1.21
CA ARG A 14 -11.20 -9.63 2.17
C ARG A 14 -10.74 -10.91 1.47
N GLU A 15 -11.44 -11.30 0.41
CA GLU A 15 -11.08 -12.47 -0.38
C GLU A 15 -9.68 -12.34 -0.97
N ASP A 16 -9.32 -11.12 -1.38
CA ASP A 16 -7.99 -10.85 -1.93
C ASP A 16 -6.90 -11.15 -0.91
N ILE A 17 -7.13 -10.77 0.35
CA ILE A 17 -6.17 -11.01 1.42
C ILE A 17 -6.04 -12.51 1.70
N GLY A 18 -7.13 -13.25 1.63
CA GLY A 18 -7.08 -14.70 1.79
C GLY A 18 -6.18 -15.38 0.77
N TYR A 19 -6.27 -14.97 -0.49
CA TYR A 19 -5.41 -15.51 -1.55
C TYR A 19 -3.96 -15.10 -1.34
N ILE A 20 -3.73 -13.83 -0.99
CA ILE A 20 -2.39 -13.29 -0.79
C ILE A 20 -1.68 -14.02 0.36
N ASN A 21 -2.37 -14.25 1.47
CA ASN A 21 -1.79 -14.95 2.61
C ASN A 21 -1.41 -16.38 2.24
N ARG A 22 -2.19 -17.01 1.38
CA ARG A 22 -1.91 -18.36 0.93
C ARG A 22 -0.68 -18.43 0.03
N TRP A 23 -0.55 -17.47 -0.89
CA TRP A 23 0.56 -17.45 -1.85
C TRP A 23 1.82 -16.78 -1.32
N CYS A 24 1.68 -15.97 -0.29
CA CYS A 24 2.76 -15.29 0.41
C CYS A 24 3.76 -14.57 -0.52
N PRO A 25 3.29 -13.58 -1.31
CA PRO A 25 4.23 -12.76 -2.07
C PRO A 25 5.06 -11.90 -1.11
N ASP A 26 6.09 -11.25 -1.63
CA ASP A 26 6.91 -10.37 -0.79
C ASP A 26 6.18 -9.10 -0.38
N TYR A 27 5.34 -8.58 -1.27
CA TYR A 27 4.61 -7.32 -1.05
C TYR A 27 3.15 -7.43 -1.43
N ALA A 28 2.31 -6.80 -0.65
CA ALA A 28 0.88 -6.64 -0.94
C ALA A 28 0.59 -5.16 -1.11
N GLY A 29 0.14 -4.74 -2.28
CA GLY A 29 -0.08 -3.35 -2.62
C GLY A 29 -1.53 -2.93 -2.56
N PHE A 30 -1.76 -1.76 -1.96
CA PHE A 30 -3.08 -1.15 -1.84
C PHE A 30 -3.05 0.22 -2.51
N ILE A 31 -4.01 0.49 -3.39
CA ILE A 31 -4.13 1.82 -4.01
C ILE A 31 -4.96 2.67 -3.05
N LEU A 32 -4.33 3.66 -2.44
CA LEU A 32 -4.94 4.42 -1.37
C LEU A 32 -5.34 5.84 -1.75
N SER A 33 -4.94 6.30 -2.93
CA SER A 33 -5.44 7.57 -3.46
C SER A 33 -6.83 7.37 -4.07
N GLY A 34 -7.74 8.30 -3.82
CA GLY A 34 -9.11 8.19 -4.32
C GLY A 34 -9.20 8.39 -5.83
N GLY A 35 -10.34 8.02 -6.38
CA GLY A 35 -10.63 8.24 -7.80
C GLY A 35 -10.21 7.12 -8.74
N PHE A 36 -9.59 6.06 -8.24
CA PHE A 36 -9.19 4.93 -9.07
C PHE A 36 -10.10 3.73 -8.81
N LYS A 37 -10.24 2.90 -9.84
CA LYS A 37 -11.17 1.77 -9.80
C LYS A 37 -10.87 0.79 -8.68
N ARG A 38 -9.59 0.60 -8.35
CA ARG A 38 -9.16 -0.34 -7.33
C ARG A 38 -8.71 0.32 -6.05
N SER A 39 -9.13 1.58 -5.83
CA SER A 39 -8.79 2.27 -4.60
C SER A 39 -9.54 1.67 -3.42
N ALA A 40 -8.86 1.56 -2.29
CA ALA A 40 -9.46 1.13 -1.03
C ALA A 40 -9.65 2.35 -0.13
N ALA A 41 -10.82 2.45 0.51
CA ALA A 41 -11.06 3.50 1.50
C ALA A 41 -10.22 3.24 2.75
N PHE A 42 -9.99 4.29 3.54
CA PHE A 42 -9.12 4.19 4.72
C PHE A 42 -9.58 3.10 5.69
N ASP A 43 -10.87 3.08 6.01
CA ASP A 43 -11.39 2.09 6.96
C ASP A 43 -11.31 0.67 6.41
N ASP A 44 -11.55 0.50 5.11
CA ASP A 44 -11.43 -0.80 4.47
C ASP A 44 -9.98 -1.27 4.48
N PHE A 45 -9.05 -0.36 4.19
CA PHE A 45 -7.63 -0.68 4.21
C PHE A 45 -7.18 -1.15 5.59
N ARG A 46 -7.63 -0.48 6.66
CA ARG A 46 -7.26 -0.88 8.03
C ARG A 46 -7.66 -2.32 8.30
N GLY A 47 -8.88 -2.70 7.93
CA GLY A 47 -9.35 -4.06 8.12
C GLY A 47 -8.57 -5.07 7.31
N LEU A 48 -8.29 -4.75 6.06
CA LEU A 48 -7.53 -5.63 5.18
C LEU A 48 -6.09 -5.80 5.67
N ARG A 49 -5.48 -4.73 6.09
CA ARG A 49 -4.10 -4.75 6.58
C ARG A 49 -3.97 -5.62 7.83
N ASP A 50 -4.97 -5.57 8.72
CA ASP A 50 -4.96 -6.39 9.94
C ASP A 50 -5.07 -7.87 9.63
N MET A 51 -5.67 -8.24 8.51
CA MET A 51 -5.78 -9.63 8.08
C MET A 51 -4.53 -10.15 7.37
N LEU A 52 -3.65 -9.25 6.95
CA LEU A 52 -2.47 -9.61 6.17
C LEU A 52 -1.46 -10.35 7.03
N ASP A 53 -0.88 -11.42 6.48
CA ASP A 53 0.18 -12.17 7.15
C ASP A 53 1.37 -11.25 7.44
N SER A 54 1.95 -11.40 8.64
CA SER A 54 3.01 -10.51 9.10
C SER A 54 4.30 -10.62 8.27
N GLU A 55 4.48 -11.68 7.52
CA GLU A 55 5.65 -11.83 6.67
C GLU A 55 5.52 -11.13 5.33
N ILE A 56 4.32 -10.65 5.01
CA ILE A 56 4.07 -9.91 3.77
C ILE A 56 4.11 -8.43 4.07
N LYS A 57 4.95 -7.69 3.36
CA LYS A 57 5.08 -6.26 3.57
C LYS A 57 3.97 -5.51 2.84
N SER A 58 3.35 -4.57 3.53
CA SER A 58 2.29 -3.76 2.95
C SER A 58 2.86 -2.56 2.21
N VAL A 59 2.33 -2.31 1.01
CA VAL A 59 2.74 -1.19 0.16
C VAL A 59 1.52 -0.32 -0.11
N GLY A 60 1.61 0.96 0.18
CA GLY A 60 0.57 1.90 -0.19
C GLY A 60 0.98 2.64 -1.44
N VAL A 61 0.11 2.65 -2.45
CA VAL A 61 0.35 3.35 -3.70
C VAL A 61 -0.45 4.65 -3.68
N PHE A 62 0.23 5.77 -3.88
CA PHE A 62 -0.36 7.10 -3.84
C PHE A 62 -0.07 7.86 -5.13
N VAL A 63 -1.03 8.66 -5.56
CA VAL A 63 -0.91 9.49 -6.75
C VAL A 63 -1.23 10.92 -6.35
N ASN A 64 -0.20 11.76 -6.25
CA ASN A 64 -0.34 13.19 -5.92
C ASN A 64 -1.19 13.44 -4.66
N GLU A 65 -1.05 12.59 -3.67
CA GLU A 65 -1.81 12.71 -2.43
C GLU A 65 -1.26 13.84 -1.57
N PRO A 66 -2.10 14.69 -0.94
CA PRO A 66 -1.61 15.68 0.02
C PRO A 66 -0.86 15.01 1.17
N LEU A 67 0.21 15.64 1.64
CA LEU A 67 1.02 15.07 2.72
C LEU A 67 0.21 14.76 3.99
N GLU A 68 -0.75 15.61 4.31
CA GLU A 68 -1.58 15.39 5.49
C GLU A 68 -2.40 14.10 5.39
N SER A 69 -2.93 13.83 4.19
CA SER A 69 -3.69 12.61 3.96
C SER A 69 -2.80 11.39 4.02
N LEU A 70 -1.61 11.49 3.44
CA LEU A 70 -0.67 10.39 3.39
C LEU A 70 -0.14 10.04 4.79
N ALA A 71 0.02 11.04 5.65
CA ALA A 71 0.52 10.84 7.00
C ALA A 71 -0.36 9.88 7.82
N ARG A 72 -1.64 9.79 7.50
CA ARG A 72 -2.55 8.86 8.18
C ARG A 72 -2.15 7.40 7.99
N TYR A 73 -1.45 7.11 6.91
CA TYR A 73 -1.08 5.74 6.55
C TYR A 73 0.35 5.36 6.96
N CYS A 74 1.18 6.33 7.31
CA CYS A 74 2.61 6.09 7.50
C CYS A 74 2.93 5.00 8.54
N ASP A 75 2.17 4.97 9.63
CA ASP A 75 2.38 3.97 10.69
C ASP A 75 1.80 2.60 10.34
N MET A 76 1.05 2.52 9.27
CA MET A 76 0.32 1.31 8.88
C MET A 76 0.94 0.59 7.69
N LEU A 77 1.93 1.20 7.06
CA LEU A 77 2.53 0.69 5.83
C LEU A 77 4.02 0.44 6.02
N ASP A 78 4.51 -0.61 5.40
CA ASP A 78 5.94 -0.91 5.36
C ASP A 78 6.65 -0.12 4.27
N VAL A 79 5.94 0.13 3.15
CA VAL A 79 6.51 0.83 1.99
C VAL A 79 5.48 1.80 1.43
N ILE A 80 5.94 2.96 0.99
CA ILE A 80 5.11 3.93 0.29
C ILE A 80 5.63 4.03 -1.14
N GLN A 81 4.74 3.86 -2.11
CA GLN A 81 5.06 3.98 -3.53
C GLN A 81 4.35 5.19 -4.10
N LEU A 82 5.12 6.14 -4.61
CA LEU A 82 4.58 7.33 -5.25
C LEU A 82 4.52 7.09 -6.75
N HIS A 83 3.35 7.34 -7.33
CA HIS A 83 3.09 7.00 -8.72
C HIS A 83 2.55 8.19 -9.52
N GLY A 84 2.70 9.41 -9.00
CA GLY A 84 2.25 10.62 -9.67
C GLY A 84 3.40 11.54 -9.99
N ASP A 85 3.15 12.83 -9.87
CA ASP A 85 4.12 13.88 -10.19
C ASP A 85 4.85 14.41 -8.96
N GLU A 86 4.95 13.60 -7.92
CA GLU A 86 5.61 14.00 -6.67
C GLU A 86 7.08 14.36 -6.93
N ASP A 87 7.49 15.51 -6.46
CA ASP A 87 8.85 16.00 -6.67
C ASP A 87 9.77 15.70 -5.49
N ALA A 88 11.03 16.14 -5.60
CA ALA A 88 12.02 15.90 -4.56
C ALA A 88 11.65 16.57 -3.24
N GLU A 89 11.04 17.75 -3.30
CA GLU A 89 10.61 18.46 -2.09
C GLU A 89 9.53 17.67 -1.35
N TYR A 90 8.58 17.10 -2.09
CA TYR A 90 7.54 16.27 -1.50
C TYR A 90 8.15 15.07 -0.78
N ILE A 91 9.11 14.41 -1.44
CA ILE A 91 9.77 13.23 -0.87
C ILE A 91 10.54 13.58 0.39
N GLU A 92 11.23 14.71 0.40
CA GLU A 92 11.96 15.15 1.58
C GLU A 92 11.04 15.42 2.77
N LYS A 93 9.92 16.06 2.53
CA LYS A 93 8.93 16.33 3.58
C LYS A 93 8.34 15.04 4.12
N LEU A 94 8.11 14.07 3.26
CA LEU A 94 7.57 12.78 3.65
C LEU A 94 8.54 12.01 4.55
N ARG A 95 9.83 12.11 4.27
CA ARG A 95 10.84 11.40 5.06
C ARG A 95 11.12 12.06 6.41
N GLY A 96 10.85 13.32 6.49
CA GLY A 96 10.98 14.07 7.73
C GLY A 96 9.75 13.89 8.58
#